data_6e7113f89fa538a6ae7715f5666990c9
#
_entry.id   6e7113f89fa538a6ae7715f5666990c9
#
_cell.length_a   1.000
_cell.length_b   1.000
_cell.length_c   1.000
_cell.angle_alpha   90.00
_cell.angle_beta   90.00
_cell.angle_gamma   90.00
#
_symmetry.space_group_name_H-M   'P 1'
#
loop_
_entity.id
_entity.type
_entity.pdbx_description
1 polymer ?
#
loop_
_entity_poly.entity_id
_entity_poly.type
_entity_poly.pdbx_seq_one_letter_code
_entity_poly.pdbx_strand_id
1 'polypeptide(L)'
;FLSYEDRLGVILRALSDIQQERFRGNIGDAVTYGFEGFADWNIWNTFSANREVRLNVFWNVAITESEYTSSEENNVEGNEVEFIPKVNLKTGVNFGYKNFLGSLQYTYLSKQFTDATNSERDFSSQSGIIGEIPAYDILDLSLRYTYKWFRLEAGINNLLDNSYFVRRATGYPGPGIIPSQPRTYYAGLQFQI
;
A
#
# COMPACT_ATOMS: atom_id res chain seq x y z
N PHE A 1 10.19 -14.00 -6.82
CA PHE A 1 9.45 -15.12 -6.19
C PHE A 1 8.43 -15.70 -7.17
N LEU A 2 7.99 -16.89 -6.91
CA LEU A 2 6.91 -17.59 -7.63
C LEU A 2 6.08 -18.34 -6.59
N SER A 3 4.77 -18.19 -6.62
CA SER A 3 3.84 -19.03 -5.87
C SER A 3 2.70 -19.51 -6.74
N TYR A 4 2.22 -20.70 -6.44
CA TYR A 4 1.02 -21.29 -7.01
C TYR A 4 0.09 -21.65 -5.86
N GLU A 5 -1.14 -21.19 -5.89
CA GLU A 5 -2.07 -21.31 -4.77
C GLU A 5 -3.48 -21.65 -5.26
N ASP A 6 -4.13 -22.57 -4.54
CA ASP A 6 -5.58 -22.70 -4.57
C ASP A 6 -6.20 -21.48 -3.88
N ARG A 7 -6.89 -20.64 -4.63
CA ARG A 7 -7.47 -19.41 -4.08
C ARG A 7 -8.85 -19.66 -3.49
N LEU A 8 -8.96 -19.37 -2.20
CA LEU A 8 -10.24 -19.34 -1.50
C LEU A 8 -10.88 -17.96 -1.66
N GLY A 9 -11.97 -17.88 -2.38
CA GLY A 9 -12.73 -16.66 -2.59
C GLY A 9 -14.06 -16.64 -1.88
N VAL A 10 -14.72 -15.49 -1.93
CA VAL A 10 -16.09 -15.31 -1.45
C VAL A 10 -17.01 -15.16 -2.64
N ILE A 11 -17.89 -16.12 -2.85
CA ILE A 11 -18.89 -16.10 -3.90
C ILE A 11 -20.18 -15.53 -3.33
N LEU A 12 -20.72 -14.51 -3.97
CA LEU A 12 -22.05 -13.99 -3.68
C LEU A 12 -23.03 -14.68 -4.61
N ARG A 13 -23.85 -15.60 -4.07
CA ARG A 13 -24.94 -16.23 -4.82
C ARG A 13 -26.28 -15.60 -4.42
N ALA A 14 -27.02 -15.14 -5.39
CA ALA A 14 -28.43 -14.77 -5.19
C ALA A 14 -29.27 -16.05 -5.17
N LEU A 15 -29.80 -16.43 -4.03
CA LEU A 15 -30.69 -17.59 -3.87
C LEU A 15 -32.16 -17.25 -4.15
N SER A 16 -32.51 -15.99 -4.10
CA SER A 16 -33.81 -15.42 -4.50
C SER A 16 -33.68 -13.92 -4.53
N ASP A 17 -34.66 -13.21 -5.07
CA ASP A 17 -34.72 -11.74 -5.15
C ASP A 17 -34.60 -11.00 -3.80
N ILE A 18 -34.52 -11.72 -2.68
CA ILE A 18 -34.57 -11.16 -1.33
C ILE A 18 -33.37 -11.58 -0.45
N GLN A 19 -32.59 -12.62 -0.79
CA GLN A 19 -31.48 -13.08 0.05
C GLN A 19 -30.20 -13.31 -0.76
N GLN A 20 -29.15 -12.56 -0.44
CA GLN A 20 -27.78 -12.82 -0.88
C GLN A 20 -27.05 -13.55 0.25
N GLU A 21 -26.67 -14.80 0.02
CA GLU A 21 -25.80 -15.54 0.93
C GLU A 21 -24.35 -15.49 0.44
N ARG A 22 -23.44 -15.31 1.40
CA ARG A 22 -22.00 -15.36 1.14
C ARG A 22 -21.49 -16.78 1.36
N PHE A 23 -21.00 -17.39 0.31
CA PHE A 23 -20.30 -18.67 0.40
C PHE A 23 -18.81 -18.45 0.32
N ARG A 24 -18.04 -19.23 1.08
CA ARG A 24 -16.60 -19.34 0.91
C ARG A 24 -16.33 -20.68 0.22
N GLY A 25 -15.63 -20.62 -0.89
CA GLY A 25 -15.27 -21.78 -1.67
C GLY A 25 -13.99 -21.54 -2.43
N ASN A 26 -13.40 -22.59 -2.94
CA ASN A 26 -12.31 -22.48 -3.88
C ASN A 26 -12.85 -21.89 -5.19
N ILE A 27 -12.27 -20.79 -5.67
CA ILE A 27 -12.73 -20.09 -6.89
C ILE A 27 -11.83 -20.37 -8.09
N GLY A 28 -10.65 -20.93 -7.89
CA GLY A 28 -9.73 -21.24 -8.97
C GLY A 28 -8.29 -21.37 -8.51
N ASP A 29 -7.46 -21.79 -9.45
CA ASP A 29 -6.01 -21.83 -9.28
C ASP A 29 -5.40 -20.51 -9.75
N ALA A 30 -4.36 -20.07 -9.09
CA ALA A 30 -3.68 -18.83 -9.46
C ALA A 30 -2.17 -18.98 -9.39
N VAL A 31 -1.49 -18.24 -10.25
CA VAL A 31 -0.03 -18.10 -10.23
C VAL A 31 0.34 -16.65 -9.89
N THR A 32 1.33 -16.51 -9.04
CA THR A 32 1.91 -15.21 -8.69
C THR A 32 3.42 -15.29 -8.81
N TYR A 33 4.01 -14.34 -9.51
CA TYR A 33 5.46 -14.24 -9.65
C TYR A 33 5.90 -12.79 -9.64
N GLY A 34 7.14 -12.54 -9.27
CA GLY A 34 7.60 -11.16 -9.20
C GLY A 34 9.04 -11.01 -8.77
N PHE A 35 9.42 -9.77 -8.64
CA PHE A 35 10.73 -9.34 -8.18
C PHE A 35 10.58 -8.39 -6.99
N GLU A 36 11.38 -8.61 -5.96
CA GLU A 36 11.50 -7.71 -4.83
C GLU A 36 12.97 -7.29 -4.66
N GLY A 37 13.18 -6.01 -4.41
CA GLY A 37 14.50 -5.47 -4.23
C GLY A 37 14.52 -4.35 -3.19
N PHE A 38 15.59 -4.34 -2.39
CA PHE A 38 15.88 -3.26 -1.45
C PHE A 38 17.31 -2.81 -1.64
N ALA A 39 17.51 -1.49 -1.66
CA ALA A 39 18.82 -0.88 -1.64
C ALA A 39 18.82 0.35 -0.71
N ASP A 40 19.88 0.51 0.07
CA ASP A 40 20.18 1.71 0.86
C ASP A 40 21.60 2.14 0.54
N TRP A 41 21.76 3.35 0.06
CA TRP A 41 23.04 3.88 -0.34
C TRP A 41 23.38 5.16 0.41
N ASN A 42 24.44 5.10 1.20
CA ASN A 42 24.99 6.27 1.84
C ASN A 42 25.86 7.05 0.84
N ILE A 43 25.23 7.94 0.08
CA ILE A 43 25.88 8.73 -0.97
C ILE A 43 26.99 9.60 -0.39
N TRP A 44 26.75 10.25 0.75
CA TRP A 44 27.73 11.15 1.34
C TRP A 44 29.02 10.44 1.72
N ASN A 45 28.93 9.31 2.38
CA ASN A 45 30.11 8.54 2.80
C ASN A 45 30.91 7.97 1.62
N THR A 46 30.27 7.81 0.46
CA THR A 46 30.94 7.33 -0.75
C THR A 46 31.88 8.39 -1.33
N PHE A 47 31.52 9.68 -1.23
CA PHE A 47 32.23 10.77 -1.88
C PHE A 47 32.90 11.73 -0.90
N SER A 48 32.66 11.62 0.40
CA SER A 48 33.19 12.53 1.43
C SER A 48 33.68 11.81 2.67
N ALA A 49 34.77 12.29 3.22
CA ALA A 49 35.30 11.86 4.51
C ALA A 49 34.63 12.53 5.71
N ASN A 50 33.82 13.56 5.50
CA ASN A 50 33.15 14.27 6.57
C ASN A 50 32.02 13.41 7.16
N ARG A 51 32.18 13.00 8.41
CA ARG A 51 31.22 12.15 9.15
C ARG A 51 30.10 12.90 9.87
N GLU A 52 30.15 14.23 9.88
CA GLU A 52 29.07 15.04 10.50
C GLU A 52 27.82 15.09 9.62
N VAL A 53 27.98 14.90 8.29
CA VAL A 53 26.89 14.85 7.33
C VAL A 53 26.59 13.40 6.97
N ARG A 54 25.30 13.09 6.83
CA ARG A 54 24.78 11.81 6.30
C ARG A 54 23.75 12.11 5.23
N LEU A 55 23.87 11.44 4.12
CA LEU A 55 22.90 11.51 3.02
C LEU A 55 22.71 10.10 2.48
N ASN A 56 21.58 9.51 2.83
CA ASN A 56 21.20 8.20 2.34
C ASN A 56 20.03 8.32 1.40
N VAL A 57 20.05 7.53 0.33
CA VAL A 57 18.91 7.28 -0.54
C VAL A 57 18.58 5.80 -0.45
N PHE A 58 17.30 5.48 -0.28
CA PHE A 58 16.85 4.10 -0.22
C PHE A 58 15.76 3.82 -1.24
N TRP A 59 15.69 2.57 -1.69
CA TRP A 59 14.64 2.02 -2.54
C TRP A 59 14.18 0.69 -1.99
N ASN A 60 12.88 0.52 -1.95
CA ASN A 60 12.24 -0.76 -1.73
C ASN A 60 11.19 -0.88 -2.83
N VAL A 61 11.32 -1.86 -3.70
CA VAL A 61 10.45 -2.08 -4.83
C VAL A 61 10.00 -3.53 -4.88
N ALA A 62 8.70 -3.74 -5.08
CA ALA A 62 8.14 -5.03 -5.47
C ALA A 62 7.38 -4.83 -6.78
N ILE A 63 7.65 -5.70 -7.74
CA ILE A 63 6.93 -5.81 -9.00
C ILE A 63 6.36 -7.22 -9.04
N THR A 64 5.04 -7.33 -9.11
CA THR A 64 4.32 -8.59 -8.98
C THR A 64 3.32 -8.73 -10.12
N GLU A 65 3.33 -9.87 -10.78
CA GLU A 65 2.27 -10.29 -11.69
C GLU A 65 1.52 -11.44 -11.06
N SER A 66 0.21 -11.45 -11.21
CA SER A 66 -0.66 -12.49 -10.68
C SER A 66 -1.82 -12.71 -11.63
N GLU A 67 -2.21 -13.96 -11.82
CA GLU A 67 -3.26 -14.34 -12.74
C GLU A 67 -3.95 -15.61 -12.26
N TYR A 68 -5.26 -15.67 -12.45
CA TYR A 68 -6.02 -16.90 -12.32
C TYR A 68 -5.82 -17.76 -13.55
N THR A 69 -5.23 -18.95 -13.35
CA THR A 69 -4.89 -19.88 -14.45
C THR A 69 -6.02 -20.84 -14.78
N SER A 70 -6.95 -21.07 -13.85
CA SER A 70 -8.18 -21.83 -14.06
C SER A 70 -9.27 -21.39 -13.08
N SER A 71 -10.52 -21.48 -13.49
CA SER A 71 -11.66 -21.22 -12.63
C SER A 71 -12.93 -21.88 -13.16
N GLU A 72 -13.77 -22.38 -12.25
CA GLU A 72 -15.13 -22.83 -12.60
C GLU A 72 -16.14 -21.66 -12.63
N GLU A 73 -15.73 -20.49 -12.09
CA GLU A 73 -16.57 -19.29 -12.10
C GLU A 73 -16.35 -18.50 -13.42
N ASN A 74 -17.45 -17.98 -13.95
CA ASN A 74 -17.39 -17.20 -15.19
C ASN A 74 -16.61 -15.89 -15.02
N ASN A 75 -15.81 -15.53 -16.02
CA ASN A 75 -15.06 -14.28 -16.08
C ASN A 75 -14.02 -14.11 -14.97
N VAL A 76 -13.40 -15.21 -14.53
CA VAL A 76 -12.31 -15.18 -13.53
C VAL A 76 -10.97 -15.57 -14.16
N GLU A 77 -10.95 -16.62 -14.99
CA GLU A 77 -9.73 -17.08 -15.66
C GLU A 77 -9.11 -15.97 -16.51
N GLY A 78 -7.80 -15.78 -16.39
CA GLY A 78 -7.03 -14.72 -17.05
C GLY A 78 -7.03 -13.37 -16.31
N ASN A 79 -7.77 -13.24 -15.21
CA ASN A 79 -7.82 -12.01 -14.43
C ASN A 79 -6.68 -11.92 -13.39
N GLU A 80 -6.37 -10.69 -13.00
CA GLU A 80 -5.43 -10.43 -11.90
C GLU A 80 -6.04 -10.90 -10.58
N VAL A 81 -5.20 -11.47 -9.72
CA VAL A 81 -5.62 -11.86 -8.36
C VAL A 81 -5.90 -10.61 -7.53
N GLU A 82 -7.01 -10.62 -6.81
CA GLU A 82 -7.45 -9.49 -6.01
C GLU A 82 -6.46 -9.13 -4.90
N PHE A 83 -6.38 -7.86 -4.58
CA PHE A 83 -5.50 -7.26 -3.56
C PHE A 83 -4.00 -7.46 -3.79
N ILE A 84 -3.59 -7.76 -5.02
CA ILE A 84 -2.18 -7.85 -5.42
C ILE A 84 -1.87 -6.67 -6.35
N PRO A 85 -1.23 -5.61 -5.86
CA PRO A 85 -0.78 -4.52 -6.72
C PRO A 85 0.43 -4.94 -7.56
N LYS A 86 0.46 -4.55 -8.83
CA LYS A 86 1.61 -4.84 -9.73
C LYS A 86 2.89 -4.15 -9.31
N VAL A 87 2.77 -2.95 -8.75
CA VAL A 87 3.92 -2.16 -8.30
C VAL A 87 3.68 -1.64 -6.89
N ASN A 88 4.61 -1.94 -6.01
CA ASN A 88 4.72 -1.34 -4.68
C ASN A 88 6.12 -0.75 -4.55
N LEU A 89 6.20 0.59 -4.50
CA LEU A 89 7.45 1.33 -4.40
C LEU A 89 7.46 2.16 -3.13
N LYS A 90 8.54 2.05 -2.36
CA LYS A 90 8.89 2.99 -1.29
C LYS A 90 10.31 3.47 -1.52
N THR A 91 10.49 4.77 -1.66
CA THR A 91 11.81 5.36 -1.84
C THR A 91 11.92 6.63 -1.01
N GLY A 92 13.12 7.04 -0.71
CA GLY A 92 13.29 8.26 0.07
C GLY A 92 14.72 8.66 0.27
N VAL A 93 14.85 9.84 0.89
CA VAL A 93 16.12 10.45 1.22
C VAL A 93 16.16 10.73 2.72
N ASN A 94 17.23 10.30 3.37
CA ASN A 94 17.54 10.62 4.75
C ASN A 94 18.75 11.56 4.77
N PHE A 95 18.56 12.75 5.30
CA PHE A 95 19.61 13.75 5.49
C PHE A 95 19.87 13.95 6.99
N GLY A 96 21.12 13.82 7.39
CA GLY A 96 21.56 14.07 8.75
C GLY A 96 22.73 15.06 8.81
N TYR A 97 22.65 16.00 9.72
CA TYR A 97 23.75 16.90 10.03
C TYR A 97 23.82 17.14 11.55
N LYS A 98 24.92 16.69 12.17
CA LYS A 98 25.09 16.76 13.63
C LYS A 98 23.87 16.16 14.36
N ASN A 99 23.12 17.02 15.02
CA ASN A 99 21.96 16.67 15.85
C ASN A 99 20.64 16.67 15.09
N PHE A 100 20.64 17.06 13.81
CA PHE A 100 19.46 17.14 12.96
C PHE A 100 19.38 15.92 12.05
N LEU A 101 18.17 15.39 11.91
CA LEU A 101 17.83 14.35 10.94
C LEU A 101 16.52 14.74 10.26
N GLY A 102 16.52 14.73 8.93
CA GLY A 102 15.34 14.89 8.08
C GLY A 102 15.17 13.67 7.21
N SER A 103 13.93 13.26 6.98
CA SER A 103 13.58 12.17 6.06
C SER A 103 12.42 12.60 5.19
N LEU A 104 12.55 12.37 3.89
CA LEU A 104 11.49 12.52 2.91
C LEU A 104 11.25 11.15 2.27
N GLN A 105 10.05 10.61 2.39
CA GLN A 105 9.68 9.30 1.89
C GLN A 105 8.53 9.41 0.89
N TYR A 106 8.70 8.81 -0.27
CA TYR A 106 7.66 8.64 -1.28
C TYR A 106 7.22 7.18 -1.33
N THR A 107 5.91 6.97 -1.29
CA THR A 107 5.27 5.65 -1.42
C THR A 107 4.33 5.69 -2.61
N TYR A 108 4.43 4.71 -3.50
CA TYR A 108 3.51 4.51 -4.61
C TYR A 108 2.98 3.08 -4.59
N LEU A 109 1.67 2.93 -4.75
CA LEU A 109 1.02 1.65 -4.94
C LEU A 109 0.18 1.71 -6.21
N SER A 110 0.38 0.73 -7.12
CA SER A 110 -0.45 0.64 -8.32
C SER A 110 -1.88 0.23 -7.97
N LYS A 111 -2.79 0.39 -8.93
CA LYS A 111 -4.17 -0.08 -8.78
C LYS A 111 -4.22 -1.58 -8.46
N GLN A 112 -5.30 -1.98 -7.81
CA GLN A 112 -5.59 -3.38 -7.52
C GLN A 112 -7.11 -3.60 -7.52
N PHE A 113 -7.53 -4.81 -7.79
CA PHE A 113 -8.94 -5.18 -7.78
C PHE A 113 -9.36 -5.74 -6.42
N THR A 114 -10.64 -5.64 -6.10
CA THR A 114 -11.18 -6.17 -4.85
C THR A 114 -11.97 -7.47 -5.02
N ASP A 115 -12.07 -7.94 -6.26
CA ASP A 115 -12.77 -9.18 -6.62
C ASP A 115 -12.07 -9.86 -7.81
N ALA A 116 -12.28 -11.17 -7.92
CA ALA A 116 -11.65 -12.00 -8.94
C ALA A 116 -12.15 -11.74 -10.37
N THR A 117 -13.26 -11.04 -10.56
CA THR A 117 -13.76 -10.67 -11.91
C THR A 117 -13.11 -9.40 -12.43
N ASN A 118 -12.23 -8.77 -11.66
CA ASN A 118 -11.55 -7.52 -11.96
C ASN A 118 -12.49 -6.37 -12.35
N SER A 119 -13.63 -6.30 -11.68
CA SER A 119 -14.59 -5.23 -11.91
C SER A 119 -14.00 -3.88 -11.52
N GLU A 120 -13.95 -2.93 -12.45
CA GLU A 120 -13.50 -1.56 -12.16
C GLU A 120 -14.54 -0.82 -11.29
N ARG A 121 -15.82 -1.06 -11.58
CA ARG A 121 -16.93 -0.49 -10.84
C ARG A 121 -18.15 -1.38 -10.94
N ASP A 122 -18.77 -1.65 -9.79
CA ASP A 122 -20.08 -2.31 -9.76
C ASP A 122 -21.20 -1.29 -9.96
N PHE A 123 -21.74 -1.25 -11.19
CA PHE A 123 -22.89 -0.40 -11.54
C PHE A 123 -24.22 -0.95 -11.03
N SER A 124 -24.28 -2.24 -10.67
CA SER A 124 -25.49 -2.88 -10.17
C SER A 124 -25.75 -2.61 -8.68
N SER A 125 -24.71 -2.18 -7.95
CA SER A 125 -24.75 -1.93 -6.52
C SER A 125 -24.37 -0.50 -6.16
N GLN A 126 -25.19 0.15 -5.35
CA GLN A 126 -24.86 1.45 -4.75
C GLN A 126 -23.94 1.33 -3.53
N SER A 127 -23.59 0.10 -3.12
CA SER A 127 -22.82 -0.14 -1.91
C SER A 127 -21.34 0.23 -2.02
N GLY A 128 -20.78 0.26 -3.25
CA GLY A 128 -19.36 0.52 -3.48
C GLY A 128 -18.41 -0.54 -2.90
N ILE A 129 -18.89 -1.76 -2.63
CA ILE A 129 -18.12 -2.85 -2.03
C ILE A 129 -17.15 -3.44 -3.06
N ILE A 130 -17.60 -3.62 -4.31
CA ILE A 130 -16.84 -4.20 -5.42
C ILE A 130 -16.29 -3.08 -6.29
N GLY A 131 -15.11 -3.28 -6.85
CA GLY A 131 -14.47 -2.38 -7.78
C GLY A 131 -12.96 -2.26 -7.52
N GLU A 132 -12.28 -1.55 -8.38
CA GLU A 132 -10.85 -1.31 -8.20
C GLU A 132 -10.55 -0.37 -7.01
N ILE A 133 -9.37 -0.54 -6.45
CA ILE A 133 -8.71 0.46 -5.62
C ILE A 133 -7.73 1.17 -6.54
N PRO A 134 -7.94 2.46 -6.85
CA PRO A 134 -7.07 3.20 -7.76
C PRO A 134 -5.62 3.27 -7.25
N ALA A 135 -4.69 3.44 -8.18
CA ALA A 135 -3.32 3.74 -7.81
C ALA A 135 -3.25 5.04 -6.99
N TYR A 136 -2.33 5.08 -6.03
CA TYR A 136 -2.10 6.26 -5.21
C TYR A 136 -0.63 6.43 -4.85
N ASP A 137 -0.28 7.64 -4.49
CA ASP A 137 1.03 7.99 -3.96
C ASP A 137 0.93 8.89 -2.74
N ILE A 138 1.92 8.78 -1.88
CA ILE A 138 2.02 9.51 -0.62
C ILE A 138 3.44 10.03 -0.47
N LEU A 139 3.58 11.28 -0.04
CA LEU A 139 4.86 11.87 0.32
C LEU A 139 4.83 12.27 1.80
N ASP A 140 5.75 11.70 2.58
CA ASP A 140 5.87 11.95 4.01
C ASP A 140 7.15 12.68 4.33
N LEU A 141 7.08 13.68 5.20
CA LEU A 141 8.23 14.42 5.72
C LEU A 141 8.34 14.23 7.23
N SER A 142 9.52 13.85 7.69
CA SER A 142 9.82 13.80 9.12
C SER A 142 11.12 14.52 9.45
N LEU A 143 11.12 15.23 10.57
CA LEU A 143 12.23 16.00 11.09
C LEU A 143 12.47 15.61 12.54
N ARG A 144 13.73 15.46 12.91
CA ARG A 144 14.17 15.17 14.27
C ARG A 144 15.36 16.03 14.64
N TYR A 145 15.31 16.63 15.83
CA TYR A 145 16.43 17.33 16.43
C TYR A 145 16.69 16.77 17.82
N THR A 146 17.91 16.29 18.06
CA THR A 146 18.31 15.73 19.37
C THR A 146 19.36 16.61 19.99
N TYR A 147 19.12 17.09 21.20
CA TYR A 147 20.09 17.91 21.92
C TYR A 147 20.16 17.50 23.39
N LYS A 148 21.32 16.97 23.79
CA LYS A 148 21.59 16.50 25.15
C LYS A 148 20.45 15.62 25.69
N TRP A 149 19.62 16.18 26.56
CA TRP A 149 18.55 15.51 27.28
C TRP A 149 17.16 15.64 26.63
N PHE A 150 17.04 16.31 25.48
CA PHE A 150 15.75 16.39 24.79
C PHE A 150 15.84 16.00 23.32
N ARG A 151 14.74 15.50 22.80
CA ARG A 151 14.50 15.21 21.38
C ARG A 151 13.20 15.85 20.95
N LEU A 152 13.26 16.65 19.90
CA LEU A 152 12.13 17.22 19.20
C LEU A 152 11.90 16.43 17.91
N GLU A 153 10.67 16.03 17.68
CA GLU A 153 10.23 15.38 16.43
C GLU A 153 9.05 16.16 15.88
N ALA A 154 9.02 16.33 14.56
CA ALA A 154 7.91 16.93 13.84
C ALA A 154 7.80 16.30 12.46
N GLY A 155 6.60 16.27 11.89
CA GLY A 155 6.43 15.77 10.55
C GLY A 155 5.07 16.06 9.96
N ILE A 156 4.98 15.74 8.68
CA ILE A 156 3.79 15.88 7.86
C ILE A 156 3.61 14.56 7.13
N ASN A 157 2.49 13.87 7.38
CA ASN A 157 2.09 12.74 6.59
C ASN A 157 1.21 13.22 5.44
N ASN A 158 1.34 12.59 4.29
CA ASN A 158 0.62 12.93 3.07
C ASN A 158 0.81 14.42 2.71
N LEU A 159 2.07 14.84 2.53
CA LEU A 159 2.45 16.23 2.24
C LEU A 159 1.75 16.79 0.99
N LEU A 160 1.46 15.94 -0.01
CA LEU A 160 0.78 16.32 -1.24
C LEU A 160 -0.74 16.46 -1.07
N ASP A 161 -1.29 16.00 0.07
CA ASP A 161 -2.73 16.00 0.37
C ASP A 161 -3.57 15.20 -0.63
N ASN A 162 -3.00 14.09 -1.11
CA ASN A 162 -3.69 13.21 -2.04
C ASN A 162 -4.85 12.50 -1.34
N SER A 163 -6.02 12.51 -1.97
CA SER A 163 -7.17 11.75 -1.51
C SER A 163 -7.08 10.33 -2.05
N TYR A 164 -7.06 9.34 -1.17
CA TYR A 164 -6.95 7.94 -1.53
C TYR A 164 -7.68 7.04 -0.54
N PHE A 165 -7.85 5.78 -0.91
CA PHE A 165 -8.35 4.74 -0.02
C PHE A 165 -7.60 3.43 -0.31
N VAL A 166 -7.50 2.59 0.70
CA VAL A 166 -6.77 1.31 0.62
C VAL A 166 -7.71 0.11 0.78
N ARG A 167 -8.99 0.36 1.02
CA ARG A 167 -9.94 -0.70 1.33
C ARG A 167 -11.37 -0.32 0.92
N ARG A 168 -12.10 -1.33 0.44
CA ARG A 168 -13.55 -1.34 0.35
C ARG A 168 -14.10 -2.24 1.45
N ALA A 169 -15.03 -1.74 2.25
CA ALA A 169 -15.60 -2.48 3.37
C ALA A 169 -16.91 -3.13 2.98
N THR A 170 -17.13 -4.34 3.47
CA THR A 170 -18.37 -5.10 3.29
C THR A 170 -19.34 -4.94 4.46
N GLY A 171 -18.91 -4.31 5.54
CA GLY A 171 -19.66 -4.13 6.78
C GLY A 171 -19.21 -2.88 7.54
N TYR A 172 -19.09 -2.99 8.87
CA TYR A 172 -18.71 -1.87 9.73
C TYR A 172 -17.38 -1.21 9.29
N PRO A 173 -17.29 0.13 9.23
CA PRO A 173 -18.25 1.16 9.68
C PRO A 173 -19.43 1.40 8.72
N GLY A 174 -19.52 0.69 7.63
CA GLY A 174 -20.57 0.74 6.61
C GLY A 174 -20.05 0.11 5.32
N PRO A 175 -20.90 -0.32 4.41
CA PRO A 175 -20.47 -0.80 3.11
C PRO A 175 -19.88 0.35 2.29
N GLY A 176 -18.80 0.07 1.53
CA GLY A 176 -18.22 1.02 0.60
C GLY A 176 -16.76 1.37 0.84
N ILE A 177 -16.36 2.54 0.40
CA ILE A 177 -14.99 3.03 0.46
C ILE A 177 -14.68 3.54 1.87
N ILE A 178 -13.52 3.13 2.41
CA ILE A 178 -12.97 3.70 3.63
C ILE A 178 -11.85 4.67 3.25
N PRO A 179 -12.08 6.00 3.35
CA PRO A 179 -11.06 6.99 3.04
C PRO A 179 -9.86 6.84 3.97
N SER A 180 -8.68 7.03 3.43
CA SER A 180 -7.45 7.15 4.21
C SER A 180 -7.29 8.57 4.76
N GLN A 181 -6.35 8.75 5.68
CA GLN A 181 -6.15 10.04 6.33
C GLN A 181 -5.64 11.08 5.31
N PRO A 182 -6.21 12.30 5.33
CA PRO A 182 -5.67 13.42 4.57
C PRO A 182 -4.32 13.85 5.14
N ARG A 183 -3.79 14.99 4.67
CA ARG A 183 -2.59 15.57 5.27
C ARG A 183 -2.74 15.75 6.77
N THR A 184 -1.77 15.21 7.51
CA THR A 184 -1.73 15.34 8.97
C THR A 184 -0.39 15.85 9.43
N TYR A 185 -0.40 16.59 10.52
CA TYR A 185 0.79 17.16 11.15
C TYR A 185 0.97 16.53 12.53
N TYR A 186 2.20 16.26 12.91
CA TYR A 186 2.51 15.82 14.26
C TYR A 186 3.74 16.55 14.81
N ALA A 187 3.78 16.70 16.11
CA ALA A 187 4.95 17.15 16.84
C ALA A 187 5.04 16.40 18.17
N GLY A 188 6.25 16.06 18.58
CA GLY A 188 6.53 15.35 19.81
C GLY A 188 7.78 15.91 20.50
N LEU A 189 7.77 15.93 21.83
CA LEU A 189 8.91 16.30 22.65
C LEU A 189 9.18 15.18 23.64
N GLN A 190 10.38 14.65 23.63
CA GLN A 190 10.83 13.59 24.52
C GLN A 190 11.99 14.10 25.39
N PHE A 191 11.90 13.84 26.69
CA PHE A 191 12.98 14.11 27.62
C PHE A 191 13.64 12.79 28.03
N GLN A 192 14.96 12.77 28.06
CA GLN A 192 15.76 11.64 28.52
C GLN A 192 16.48 12.10 29.80
N ILE A 193 16.07 11.54 30.92
CA ILE A 193 16.59 11.82 32.25
C ILE A 193 17.63 10.77 32.63
#